data_8fbaa9493a2d71ed549cda298bd1153e
#
_entry.id   8fbaa9493a2d71ed549cda298bd1153e
#
_cell.length_a   1.000
_cell.length_b   1.000
_cell.length_c   1.000
_cell.angle_alpha   90.00
_cell.angle_beta   90.00
_cell.angle_gamma   90.00
#
_symmetry.space_group_name_H-M   'P 1'
#
loop_
_entity.id
_entity.type
_entity.pdbx_description
1 polymer ?
#
loop_
_entity_poly.entity_id
_entity_poly.type
_entity_poly.pdbx_seq_one_letter_code
_entity_poly.pdbx_strand_id
1 'polypeptide(L)'
;MACRQNRRVKALSCGILVLNPRSELLLCRATGTFRWDIPKGGAHPGETPLQTALRETAEECGLQFAPAALLELGRHAYRPEKDLHLYATLVDGVDAADCHCSSHFTDAWGRQRPEMDAFEWTAFARVPRRCSRRMAALLTQTLSLPRLLQQLQAR
;
A
#
# COMPACT_ATOMS: atom_id res chain seq x y z
N MET A 1 -30.51 -10.00 -30.13
CA MET A 1 -29.61 -10.79 -29.27
C MET A 1 -28.70 -9.85 -28.50
N ALA A 2 -28.95 -9.63 -27.23
CA ALA A 2 -28.11 -8.78 -26.41
C ALA A 2 -26.83 -9.55 -26.04
N CYS A 3 -25.72 -9.10 -26.54
CA CYS A 3 -24.40 -9.58 -26.14
C CYS A 3 -24.21 -9.20 -24.65
N ARG A 4 -24.36 -10.16 -23.75
CA ARG A 4 -23.98 -9.97 -22.35
C ARG A 4 -22.47 -9.85 -22.32
N GLN A 5 -21.97 -8.60 -22.30
CA GLN A 5 -20.60 -8.33 -21.93
C GLN A 5 -20.40 -8.86 -20.52
N ASN A 6 -19.68 -9.97 -20.44
CA ASN A 6 -19.23 -10.53 -19.18
C ASN A 6 -18.20 -9.55 -18.58
N ARG A 7 -18.67 -8.54 -17.84
CA ARG A 7 -17.80 -7.64 -17.09
C ARG A 7 -17.08 -8.51 -16.06
N ARG A 8 -15.86 -8.92 -16.37
CA ARG A 8 -14.98 -9.52 -15.37
C ARG A 8 -14.93 -8.56 -14.19
N VAL A 9 -15.36 -9.03 -13.02
CA VAL A 9 -15.26 -8.28 -11.77
C VAL A 9 -13.76 -8.00 -11.55
N LYS A 10 -13.37 -6.72 -11.48
CA LYS A 10 -12.00 -6.33 -11.19
C LYS A 10 -11.62 -6.78 -9.79
N ALA A 11 -10.42 -7.31 -9.62
CA ALA A 11 -9.84 -7.56 -8.32
C ALA A 11 -9.63 -6.21 -7.59
N LEU A 12 -9.76 -6.24 -6.27
CA LEU A 12 -9.53 -5.08 -5.41
C LEU A 12 -8.40 -5.40 -4.44
N SER A 13 -7.36 -4.56 -4.45
CA SER A 13 -6.37 -4.49 -3.38
C SER A 13 -6.58 -3.22 -2.57
N CYS A 14 -6.32 -3.30 -1.28
CA CYS A 14 -6.47 -2.18 -0.37
C CYS A 14 -5.16 -1.96 0.39
N GLY A 15 -4.82 -0.71 0.65
CA GLY A 15 -3.58 -0.38 1.33
C GLY A 15 -3.59 0.97 2.00
N ILE A 16 -2.53 1.24 2.76
CA ILE A 16 -2.36 2.47 3.53
C ILE A 16 -1.06 3.14 3.11
N LEU A 17 -1.17 4.42 2.74
CA LEU A 17 -0.01 5.30 2.60
C LEU A 17 0.36 5.81 4.00
N VAL A 18 1.51 5.39 4.49
CA VAL A 18 2.03 5.81 5.80
C VAL A 18 3.07 6.90 5.54
N LEU A 19 2.74 8.13 5.93
CA LEU A 19 3.60 9.30 5.76
C LEU A 19 4.18 9.73 7.11
N ASN A 20 5.33 10.41 7.08
CA ASN A 20 5.88 11.09 8.25
C ASN A 20 6.04 12.60 8.01
N PRO A 21 6.29 13.40 9.07
CA PRO A 21 6.43 14.86 8.93
C PRO A 21 7.65 15.31 8.10
N ARG A 22 8.59 14.43 7.80
CA ARG A 22 9.79 14.72 7.00
C ARG A 22 9.58 14.60 5.50
N SER A 23 8.34 14.53 5.02
CA SER A 23 7.99 14.31 3.60
C SER A 23 8.52 12.99 3.06
N GLU A 24 8.34 11.92 3.84
CA GLU A 24 8.71 10.57 3.46
C GLU A 24 7.49 9.64 3.50
N LEU A 25 7.51 8.65 2.61
CA LEU A 25 6.53 7.57 2.50
C LEU A 25 7.19 6.25 2.89
N LEU A 26 6.53 5.46 3.74
CA LEU A 26 7.00 4.13 4.07
C LEU A 26 6.78 3.18 2.89
N LEU A 27 7.84 2.55 2.42
CA LEU A 27 7.79 1.52 1.39
C LEU A 27 8.34 0.19 1.91
N CYS A 28 7.80 -0.90 1.39
CA CYS A 28 8.21 -2.28 1.65
C CYS A 28 8.79 -2.89 0.37
N ARG A 29 9.84 -3.70 0.50
CA ARG A 29 10.42 -4.41 -0.64
C ARG A 29 9.94 -5.86 -0.67
N ALA A 30 9.43 -6.28 -1.83
CA ALA A 30 9.08 -7.68 -2.04
C ALA A 30 10.36 -8.55 -2.00
N THR A 31 10.32 -9.60 -1.19
CA THR A 31 11.47 -10.48 -0.93
C THR A 31 12.09 -11.01 -2.22
N GLY A 32 13.42 -10.87 -2.31
CA GLY A 32 14.19 -11.36 -3.46
C GLY A 32 14.05 -10.51 -4.72
N THR A 33 13.48 -9.32 -4.64
CA THR A 33 13.29 -8.41 -5.78
C THR A 33 13.82 -7.00 -5.49
N PHE A 34 13.83 -6.14 -6.51
CA PHE A 34 14.08 -4.70 -6.37
C PHE A 34 12.80 -3.87 -6.36
N ARG A 35 11.64 -4.52 -6.17
CA ARG A 35 10.33 -3.85 -6.21
C ARG A 35 9.95 -3.35 -4.83
N TRP A 36 9.80 -2.04 -4.74
CA TRP A 36 9.29 -1.36 -3.56
C TRP A 36 7.84 -0.91 -3.81
N ASP A 37 7.03 -1.03 -2.80
CA ASP A 37 5.61 -0.69 -2.87
C ASP A 37 5.08 -0.25 -1.51
N ILE A 38 3.90 0.36 -1.50
CA ILE A 38 3.15 0.59 -0.27
C ILE A 38 2.64 -0.73 0.31
N PRO A 39 2.42 -0.84 1.63
CA PRO A 39 1.74 -2.01 2.19
C PRO A 39 0.31 -2.08 1.65
N LYS A 40 -0.03 -3.19 1.01
CA LYS A 40 -1.34 -3.43 0.39
C LYS A 40 -1.52 -4.90 0.03
N GLY A 41 -2.75 -5.31 -0.17
CA GLY A 41 -3.05 -6.64 -0.69
C GLY A 41 -4.52 -6.86 -0.94
N GLY A 42 -4.85 -8.06 -1.38
CA GLY A 42 -6.18 -8.46 -1.79
C GLY A 42 -7.15 -8.67 -0.63
N ALA A 43 -8.41 -8.32 -0.86
CA ALA A 43 -9.48 -8.56 0.10
C ALA A 43 -9.77 -10.05 0.25
N HIS A 44 -9.98 -10.47 1.49
CA HIS A 44 -10.59 -11.76 1.79
C HIS A 44 -12.12 -11.66 1.67
N PRO A 45 -12.82 -12.79 1.43
CA PRO A 45 -14.28 -12.78 1.38
C PRO A 45 -14.89 -12.17 2.65
N GLY A 46 -15.80 -11.21 2.47
CA GLY A 46 -16.49 -10.52 3.57
C GLY A 46 -15.74 -9.37 4.21
N GLU A 47 -14.48 -9.11 3.84
CA GLU A 47 -13.76 -7.93 4.32
C GLU A 47 -14.24 -6.65 3.63
N THR A 48 -14.37 -5.57 4.41
CA THR A 48 -14.49 -4.22 3.86
C THR A 48 -13.12 -3.75 3.36
N PRO A 49 -13.06 -2.74 2.46
CA PRO A 49 -11.77 -2.16 2.05
C PRO A 49 -10.90 -1.70 3.21
N LEU A 50 -11.52 -1.10 4.24
CA LEU A 50 -10.81 -0.66 5.45
C LEU A 50 -10.21 -1.85 6.21
N GLN A 51 -10.97 -2.91 6.41
CA GLN A 51 -10.47 -4.13 7.09
C GLN A 51 -9.30 -4.75 6.32
N THR A 52 -9.40 -4.83 5.00
CA THR A 52 -8.32 -5.32 4.15
C THR A 52 -7.06 -4.47 4.28
N ALA A 53 -7.19 -3.15 4.18
CA ALA A 53 -6.05 -2.23 4.28
C ALA A 53 -5.36 -2.33 5.64
N LEU A 54 -6.12 -2.42 6.73
CA LEU A 54 -5.57 -2.58 8.08
C LEU A 54 -4.86 -3.92 8.24
N ARG A 55 -5.45 -5.01 7.79
CA ARG A 55 -4.86 -6.36 7.86
C ARG A 55 -3.58 -6.45 7.04
N GLU A 56 -3.61 -6.03 5.80
CA GLU A 56 -2.43 -6.09 4.91
C GLU A 56 -1.27 -5.23 5.44
N THR A 57 -1.56 -4.04 5.97
CA THR A 57 -0.52 -3.19 6.57
C THR A 57 0.10 -3.83 7.80
N ALA A 58 -0.69 -4.47 8.66
CA ALA A 58 -0.19 -5.20 9.81
C ALA A 58 0.66 -6.42 9.39
N GLU A 59 0.23 -7.17 8.38
CA GLU A 59 0.94 -8.34 7.88
C GLU A 59 2.25 -7.98 7.16
N GLU A 60 2.25 -6.96 6.31
CA GLU A 60 3.38 -6.62 5.46
C GLU A 60 4.44 -5.77 6.16
N CYS A 61 4.08 -4.90 7.10
CA CYS A 61 5.05 -4.04 7.80
C CYS A 61 4.91 -3.97 9.32
N GLY A 62 3.97 -4.69 9.91
CA GLY A 62 3.82 -4.78 11.37
C GLY A 62 3.18 -3.56 12.03
N LEU A 63 2.65 -2.62 11.26
CA LEU A 63 2.01 -1.42 11.79
C LEU A 63 0.51 -1.62 11.96
N GLN A 64 -0.01 -1.22 13.10
CA GLN A 64 -1.43 -1.28 13.44
C GLN A 64 -1.97 0.13 13.67
N PHE A 65 -3.11 0.42 13.06
CA PHE A 65 -3.75 1.72 13.16
C PHE A 65 -5.20 1.59 13.62
N ALA A 66 -5.66 2.55 14.41
CA ALA A 66 -7.09 2.71 14.65
C ALA A 66 -7.76 3.24 13.38
N PRO A 67 -8.98 2.79 13.03
CA PRO A 67 -9.71 3.31 11.87
C PRO A 67 -9.83 4.83 11.85
N ALA A 68 -10.01 5.47 13.00
CA ALA A 68 -10.13 6.93 13.11
C ALA A 68 -8.83 7.69 12.75
N ALA A 69 -7.66 7.02 12.75
CA ALA A 69 -6.39 7.62 12.36
C ALA A 69 -6.21 7.67 10.83
N LEU A 70 -7.10 7.05 10.08
CA LEU A 70 -6.98 6.93 8.63
C LEU A 70 -7.85 7.96 7.90
N LEU A 71 -7.28 8.56 6.87
CA LEU A 71 -7.99 9.35 5.87
C LEU A 71 -8.30 8.46 4.68
N GLU A 72 -9.56 8.34 4.30
CA GLU A 72 -9.94 7.56 3.13
C GLU A 72 -9.65 8.34 1.85
N LEU A 73 -8.90 7.72 0.94
CA LEU A 73 -8.57 8.29 -0.37
C LEU A 73 -9.42 7.70 -1.49
N GLY A 74 -10.23 6.68 -1.19
CA GLY A 74 -11.16 6.06 -2.12
C GLY A 74 -10.52 5.06 -3.08
N ARG A 75 -11.30 4.69 -4.08
CA ARG A 75 -10.95 3.67 -5.08
C ARG A 75 -10.36 4.31 -6.33
N HIS A 76 -9.27 3.72 -6.82
CA HIS A 76 -8.54 4.19 -7.99
C HIS A 76 -8.34 3.05 -8.98
N ALA A 77 -8.49 3.34 -10.27
CA ALA A 77 -8.08 2.43 -11.32
C ALA A 77 -6.55 2.26 -11.28
N TYR A 78 -6.08 1.02 -11.38
CA TYR A 78 -4.65 0.73 -11.26
C TYR A 78 -4.12 -0.11 -12.43
N ARG A 79 -4.77 -1.23 -12.68
CA ARG A 79 -4.51 -2.12 -13.82
C ARG A 79 -5.85 -2.47 -14.48
N PRO A 80 -5.85 -2.97 -15.73
CA PRO A 80 -7.10 -3.38 -16.38
C PRO A 80 -7.93 -4.38 -15.55
N GLU A 81 -7.25 -5.25 -14.80
CA GLU A 81 -7.86 -6.31 -13.97
C GLU A 81 -7.93 -5.99 -12.48
N LYS A 82 -7.37 -4.85 -12.04
CA LYS A 82 -7.26 -4.53 -10.60
C LYS A 82 -7.42 -3.04 -10.31
N ASP A 83 -8.25 -2.74 -9.32
CA ASP A 83 -8.32 -1.42 -8.69
C ASP A 83 -7.62 -1.41 -7.32
N LEU A 84 -7.28 -0.22 -6.83
CA LEU A 84 -6.78 0.00 -5.48
C LEU A 84 -7.76 0.86 -4.70
N HIS A 85 -8.04 0.46 -3.46
CA HIS A 85 -8.72 1.30 -2.47
C HIS A 85 -7.71 1.72 -1.41
N LEU A 86 -7.49 3.01 -1.27
CA LEU A 86 -6.39 3.56 -0.48
C LEU A 86 -6.86 4.41 0.68
N TYR A 87 -6.07 4.36 1.73
CA TYR A 87 -6.14 5.19 2.93
C TYR A 87 -4.78 5.83 3.17
N ALA A 88 -4.73 6.84 4.00
CA ALA A 88 -3.48 7.48 4.40
C ALA A 88 -3.48 7.82 5.88
N THR A 89 -2.30 7.83 6.46
CA THR A 89 -2.08 8.25 7.85
C THR A 89 -0.73 8.95 8.00
N LEU A 90 -0.65 9.78 9.02
CA LEU A 90 0.58 10.47 9.41
C LEU A 90 1.07 9.87 10.72
N VAL A 91 2.33 9.45 10.73
CA VAL A 91 2.99 8.91 11.92
C VAL A 91 4.27 9.69 12.20
N ASP A 92 4.63 9.79 13.47
CA ASP A 92 5.91 10.32 13.91
C ASP A 92 6.56 9.33 14.87
N GLY A 93 7.89 9.24 14.85
CA GLY A 93 8.63 8.35 15.74
C GLY A 93 8.60 6.86 15.38
N VAL A 94 8.12 6.49 14.20
CA VAL A 94 8.20 5.10 13.69
C VAL A 94 9.52 4.92 12.95
N ASP A 95 10.36 4.00 13.42
CA ASP A 95 11.60 3.61 12.75
C ASP A 95 11.31 2.47 11.76
N ALA A 96 11.82 2.59 10.54
CA ALA A 96 11.72 1.53 9.54
C ALA A 96 12.39 0.21 10.01
N ALA A 97 13.40 0.31 10.87
CA ALA A 97 14.06 -0.85 11.47
C ALA A 97 13.13 -1.66 12.40
N ASP A 98 12.07 -1.06 12.92
CA ASP A 98 11.08 -1.73 13.77
C ASP A 98 9.95 -2.38 12.95
N CYS A 99 9.88 -2.12 11.65
CA CYS A 99 8.92 -2.78 10.77
C CYS A 99 9.30 -4.24 10.56
N HIS A 100 8.29 -5.08 10.43
CA HIS A 100 8.47 -6.51 10.19
C HIS A 100 7.30 -7.08 9.39
N CYS A 101 7.55 -8.11 8.61
CA CYS A 101 6.55 -8.82 7.82
C CYS A 101 6.21 -10.14 8.51
N SER A 102 4.91 -10.39 8.72
CA SER A 102 4.41 -11.65 9.31
C SER A 102 3.76 -12.57 8.28
N SER A 103 3.50 -12.09 7.07
CA SER A 103 2.98 -12.90 5.97
C SER A 103 4.12 -13.58 5.21
N HIS A 104 3.86 -14.80 4.73
CA HIS A 104 4.84 -15.65 4.08
C HIS A 104 4.32 -16.21 2.76
N PHE A 105 5.25 -16.56 1.89
CA PHE A 105 4.98 -17.33 0.69
C PHE A 105 5.96 -18.51 0.60
N THR A 106 5.61 -19.51 -0.20
CA THR A 106 6.50 -20.63 -0.51
C THR A 106 7.26 -20.33 -1.78
N ASP A 107 8.60 -20.31 -1.71
CA ASP A 107 9.46 -20.07 -2.87
C ASP A 107 9.54 -21.30 -3.80
N ALA A 108 10.26 -21.15 -4.91
CA ALA A 108 10.42 -22.20 -5.92
C ALA A 108 11.12 -23.48 -5.38
N TRP A 109 11.81 -23.39 -4.23
CA TRP A 109 12.49 -24.51 -3.57
C TRP A 109 11.69 -25.05 -2.38
N GLY A 110 10.43 -24.65 -2.21
CA GLY A 110 9.56 -25.11 -1.13
C GLY A 110 9.83 -24.46 0.23
N ARG A 111 10.63 -23.39 0.30
CA ARG A 111 10.96 -22.70 1.55
C ARG A 111 9.94 -21.59 1.85
N GLN A 112 9.60 -21.46 3.12
CA GLN A 112 8.80 -20.34 3.60
C GLN A 112 9.65 -19.06 3.66
N ARG A 113 9.22 -18.02 2.97
CA ARG A 113 9.89 -16.72 2.93
C ARG A 113 8.88 -15.62 3.32
N PRO A 114 9.32 -14.56 4.03
CA PRO A 114 8.45 -13.41 4.24
C PRO A 114 8.11 -12.75 2.91
N GLU A 115 6.91 -12.21 2.77
CA GLU A 115 6.53 -11.48 1.55
C GLU A 115 7.34 -10.21 1.35
N MET A 116 7.70 -9.52 2.44
CA MET A 116 8.53 -8.32 2.46
C MET A 116 9.79 -8.57 3.28
N ASP A 117 10.94 -8.11 2.79
CA ASP A 117 12.24 -8.31 3.45
C ASP A 117 13.00 -7.02 3.78
N ALA A 118 12.48 -5.86 3.39
CA ALA A 118 13.07 -4.57 3.70
C ALA A 118 12.03 -3.47 3.77
N PHE A 119 12.31 -2.44 4.56
CA PHE A 119 11.44 -1.29 4.81
C PHE A 119 12.26 -0.01 4.74
N GLU A 120 11.73 1.03 4.12
CA GLU A 120 12.43 2.29 3.95
C GLU A 120 11.46 3.47 4.06
N TRP A 121 11.85 4.48 4.82
CA TRP A 121 11.28 5.81 4.69
C TRP A 121 11.87 6.48 3.45
N THR A 122 11.06 6.63 2.41
CA THR A 122 11.48 7.11 1.10
C THR A 122 11.04 8.55 0.91
N ALA A 123 11.97 9.46 0.69
CA ALA A 123 11.65 10.85 0.37
C ALA A 123 10.71 10.93 -0.85
N PHE A 124 9.72 11.81 -0.82
CA PHE A 124 8.72 11.92 -1.89
C PHE A 124 9.37 12.06 -3.28
N ALA A 125 10.48 12.82 -3.38
CA ALA A 125 11.20 12.99 -4.63
C ALA A 125 11.82 11.69 -5.19
N ARG A 126 12.04 10.68 -4.33
CA ARG A 126 12.65 9.39 -4.71
C ARG A 126 11.61 8.31 -5.01
N VAL A 127 10.36 8.50 -4.62
CA VAL A 127 9.29 7.53 -4.84
C VAL A 127 9.19 7.05 -6.30
N PRO A 128 9.28 7.92 -7.33
CA PRO A 128 9.22 7.48 -8.72
C PRO A 128 10.35 6.51 -9.14
N ARG A 129 11.48 6.52 -8.44
CA ARG A 129 12.61 5.61 -8.72
C ARG A 129 12.49 4.29 -7.96
N ARG A 130 11.67 4.24 -6.92
CA ARG A 130 11.47 3.06 -6.07
C ARG A 130 10.28 2.23 -6.52
N CYS A 131 9.18 2.87 -6.83
CA CYS A 131 7.91 2.22 -7.18
C CYS A 131 7.81 1.91 -8.67
N SER A 132 6.86 1.03 -9.02
CA SER A 132 6.46 0.82 -10.41
C SER A 132 5.95 2.13 -11.04
N ARG A 133 5.99 2.23 -12.36
CA ARG A 133 5.46 3.41 -13.07
C ARG A 133 4.02 3.72 -12.71
N ARG A 134 3.18 2.69 -12.58
CA ARG A 134 1.76 2.86 -12.23
C ARG A 134 1.58 3.40 -10.83
N MET A 135 2.30 2.84 -9.87
CA MET A 135 2.25 3.32 -8.48
C MET A 135 2.83 4.73 -8.37
N ALA A 136 3.96 5.01 -9.01
CA ALA A 136 4.55 6.34 -9.02
C ALA A 136 3.58 7.38 -9.61
N ALA A 137 2.92 7.08 -10.73
CA ALA A 137 1.94 7.97 -11.34
C ALA A 137 0.72 8.20 -10.42
N LEU A 138 0.23 7.15 -9.76
CA LEU A 138 -0.87 7.28 -8.81
C LEU A 138 -0.50 8.19 -7.64
N LEU A 139 0.68 8.00 -7.05
CA LEU A 139 1.12 8.72 -5.86
C LEU A 139 1.52 10.18 -6.15
N THR A 140 2.06 10.47 -7.32
CA THR A 140 2.61 11.78 -7.64
C THR A 140 1.71 12.63 -8.55
N GLN A 141 0.96 12.01 -9.44
CA GLN A 141 0.10 12.72 -10.41
C GLN A 141 -1.36 12.72 -9.98
N THR A 142 -1.89 11.58 -9.55
CA THR A 142 -3.29 11.47 -9.16
C THR A 142 -3.53 11.97 -7.73
N LEU A 143 -2.68 11.59 -6.77
CA LEU A 143 -2.85 11.89 -5.35
C LEU A 143 -2.01 13.05 -4.82
N SER A 144 -0.88 13.38 -5.38
CA SER A 144 0.05 14.41 -4.87
C SER A 144 0.45 14.22 -3.40
N LEU A 145 1.53 13.51 -3.14
CA LEU A 145 2.03 13.25 -1.78
C LEU A 145 2.24 14.50 -0.93
N PRO A 146 2.77 15.65 -1.46
CA PRO A 146 2.90 16.86 -0.66
C PRO A 146 1.56 17.44 -0.20
N ARG A 147 0.54 17.43 -1.06
CA ARG A 147 -0.81 17.90 -0.68
C ARG A 147 -1.44 16.97 0.35
N LEU A 148 -1.23 15.68 0.19
CA LEU A 148 -1.73 14.69 1.14
C LEU A 148 -1.11 14.87 2.53
N LEU A 149 0.19 15.14 2.59
CA LEU A 149 0.87 15.44 3.86
C LEU A 149 0.26 16.68 4.53
N GLN A 150 0.06 17.77 3.79
CA GLN A 150 -0.58 18.98 4.31
C GLN A 150 -1.98 18.69 4.85
N GLN A 151 -2.75 17.90 4.13
CA GLN A 151 -4.11 17.51 4.53
C GLN A 151 -4.11 16.68 5.82
N LEU A 152 -3.16 15.75 5.96
CA LEU A 152 -3.02 14.94 7.17
C LEU A 152 -2.54 15.78 8.37
N GLN A 153 -1.68 16.77 8.15
CA GLN A 153 -1.20 17.67 9.21
C GLN A 153 -2.29 18.63 9.71
N ALA A 154 -3.32 18.88 8.91
CA ALA A 154 -4.43 19.76 9.26
C ALA A 154 -5.57 19.06 10.02
N ARG A 155 -5.48 17.75 10.25
CA ARG A 155 -6.48 16.95 11.01
C ARG A 155 -6.17 16.98 12.53
#